data_4d89687b2e527810f26cb915fd1f9f90
#
_entry.id   4d89687b2e527810f26cb915fd1f9f90
#
_cell.length_a   1.000
_cell.length_b   1.000
_cell.length_c   1.000
_cell.angle_alpha   90.00
_cell.angle_beta   90.00
_cell.angle_gamma   90.00
#
_symmetry.space_group_name_H-M   'P 1'
#
loop_
_entity.id
_entity.type
_entity.pdbx_description
1 polymer ?
#
loop_
_entity_poly.entity_id
_entity_poly.type
_entity_poly.pdbx_seq_one_letter_code
_entity_poly.pdbx_strand_id
1 'polypeptide(L)'
;MRDDNALALRVSLVTGLRIGDVLALRPQDVHADGVISCTCQKTRKPFTASVSTRMVRALSNNANYLWVFPSPRKPTEHKTRQAVWADIKRAVRLCGLAKNITPNSARKIFAVGEFRRNGLEAVQNELQHDRISTTM
;
A
#
# COMPACT_ATOMS: atom_id res chain seq x y z
N MET A 1 -0.43 -7.07 -12.51
CA MET A 1 -0.04 -5.86 -11.75
C MET A 1 1.40 -5.95 -11.33
N ARG A 2 2.11 -4.84 -11.38
CA ARG A 2 3.51 -4.79 -10.93
C ARG A 2 3.60 -5.11 -9.44
N ASP A 3 4.67 -5.80 -9.05
CA ASP A 3 4.87 -6.20 -7.65
C ASP A 3 4.98 -5.01 -6.71
N ASP A 4 5.64 -3.94 -7.14
CA ASP A 4 5.77 -2.73 -6.32
C ASP A 4 4.42 -2.04 -6.08
N ASN A 5 3.54 -2.03 -7.08
CA ASN A 5 2.19 -1.46 -6.93
C ASN A 5 1.33 -2.33 -6.01
N ALA A 6 1.45 -3.65 -6.12
CA ALA A 6 0.78 -4.58 -5.22
C ALA A 6 1.25 -4.39 -3.77
N LEU A 7 2.55 -4.20 -3.57
CA LEU A 7 3.11 -3.92 -2.26
C LEU A 7 2.56 -2.62 -1.67
N ALA A 8 2.46 -1.56 -2.48
CA ALA A 8 1.90 -0.28 -2.04
C ALA A 8 0.45 -0.45 -1.58
N LEU A 9 -0.37 -1.18 -2.33
CA LEU A 9 -1.76 -1.46 -1.94
C LEU A 9 -1.82 -2.25 -0.64
N ARG A 10 -0.95 -3.24 -0.48
CA ARG A 10 -0.89 -4.05 0.73
C ARG A 10 -0.55 -3.20 1.96
N VAL A 11 0.40 -2.29 1.84
CA VAL A 11 0.75 -1.36 2.92
C VAL A 11 -0.46 -0.50 3.28
N SER A 12 -1.17 0.02 2.28
CA SER A 12 -2.39 0.80 2.49
C SER A 12 -3.45 0.00 3.27
N LEU A 13 -3.66 -1.27 2.91
CA LEU A 13 -4.62 -2.13 3.60
C LEU A 13 -4.25 -2.40 5.05
N VAL A 14 -2.98 -2.70 5.29
CA VAL A 14 -2.49 -3.09 6.62
C VAL A 14 -2.43 -1.89 7.56
N THR A 15 -2.04 -0.72 7.06
CA THR A 15 -1.81 0.46 7.91
C THR A 15 -3.00 1.41 7.96
N GLY A 16 -3.88 1.37 6.96
CA GLY A 16 -4.94 2.36 6.82
C GLY A 16 -4.50 3.67 6.18
N LEU A 17 -3.22 3.78 5.81
CA LEU A 17 -2.74 4.96 5.08
C LEU A 17 -3.36 5.04 3.70
N ARG A 18 -3.62 6.26 3.25
CA ARG A 18 -4.04 6.49 1.87
C ARG A 18 -2.90 6.18 0.92
N ILE A 19 -3.23 5.74 -0.29
CA ILE A 19 -2.22 5.34 -1.26
C ILE A 19 -1.20 6.45 -1.53
N GLY A 20 -1.65 7.71 -1.57
CA GLY A 20 -0.76 8.85 -1.74
C GLY A 20 0.28 8.96 -0.63
N ASP A 21 -0.11 8.71 0.60
CA ASP A 21 0.81 8.74 1.75
C ASP A 21 1.78 7.56 1.71
N VAL A 22 1.30 6.38 1.31
CA VAL A 22 2.16 5.20 1.14
C VAL A 22 3.23 5.47 0.10
N LEU A 23 2.86 6.04 -1.05
CA LEU A 23 3.79 6.32 -2.14
C LEU A 23 4.82 7.39 -1.78
N ALA A 24 4.50 8.27 -0.84
CA ALA A 24 5.41 9.32 -0.37
C ALA A 24 6.31 8.88 0.79
N LEU A 25 6.23 7.61 1.22
CA LEU A 25 7.09 7.11 2.29
C LEU A 25 8.57 7.16 1.89
N ARG A 26 9.39 7.58 2.84
CA ARG A 26 10.85 7.61 2.70
C ARG A 26 11.46 6.43 3.45
N PRO A 27 12.64 5.95 3.07
CA PRO A 27 13.29 4.84 3.78
C PRO A 27 13.41 5.06 5.29
N GLN A 28 13.69 6.30 5.72
CA GLN A 28 13.79 6.62 7.14
C GLN A 28 12.47 6.55 7.90
N ASP A 29 11.34 6.53 7.20
CA ASP A 29 10.01 6.39 7.82
C ASP A 29 9.71 4.94 8.20
N VAL A 30 10.42 3.99 7.62
CA VAL A 30 10.26 2.57 7.88
C VAL A 30 11.37 2.13 8.83
N HIS A 31 11.01 1.81 10.07
CA HIS A 31 11.97 1.45 11.11
C HIS A 31 12.17 -0.06 11.16
N ALA A 32 13.37 -0.48 11.54
CA ALA A 32 13.75 -1.89 11.59
C ALA A 32 12.91 -2.72 12.57
N ASP A 33 12.33 -2.06 13.58
CA ASP A 33 11.48 -2.72 14.59
C ASP A 33 10.04 -2.98 14.09
N GLY A 34 9.74 -2.61 12.84
CA GLY A 34 8.42 -2.84 12.25
C GLY A 34 7.46 -1.66 12.38
N VAL A 35 7.94 -0.50 12.81
CA VAL A 35 7.11 0.70 12.94
C VAL A 35 7.29 1.57 11.70
N ILE A 36 6.17 1.97 11.08
CA ILE A 36 6.15 3.00 10.05
C ILE A 36 5.66 4.29 10.71
N SER A 37 6.43 5.36 10.58
CA SER A 37 6.05 6.67 11.10
C SER A 37 6.21 7.72 10.01
N CYS A 38 5.14 8.47 9.76
CA CYS A 38 5.11 9.50 8.72
C CYS A 38 4.08 10.57 9.08
N THR A 39 4.01 11.60 8.26
CA THR A 39 2.99 12.65 8.39
C THR A 39 2.02 12.53 7.23
N CYS A 40 0.72 12.40 7.53
CA CYS A 40 -0.32 12.33 6.51
C CYS A 40 -0.43 13.66 5.77
N GLN A 41 -0.40 13.61 4.44
CA GLN A 41 -0.38 14.83 3.60
C GLN A 41 -1.65 15.64 3.74
N LYS A 42 -2.81 14.98 3.81
CA LYS A 42 -4.09 15.68 3.85
C LYS A 42 -4.37 16.31 5.22
N THR A 43 -4.08 15.61 6.30
CA THR A 43 -4.38 16.06 7.66
C THR A 43 -3.21 16.75 8.31
N ARG A 44 -2.01 16.56 7.79
CA ARG A 44 -0.72 17.02 8.35
C ARG A 44 -0.46 16.54 9.77
N LYS A 45 -1.13 15.44 10.15
CA LYS A 45 -0.96 14.82 11.46
C LYS A 45 0.06 13.69 11.38
N PRO A 46 0.82 13.47 12.47
CA PRO A 46 1.72 12.33 12.54
C PRO A 46 0.92 11.03 12.58
N PHE A 47 1.48 10.00 11.97
CA PHE A 47 0.86 8.68 11.87
C PHE A 47 1.92 7.63 12.16
N THR A 48 1.55 6.64 12.98
CA THR A 48 2.39 5.47 13.24
C THR A 48 1.57 4.21 13.09
N ALA A 49 2.20 3.16 12.57
CA ALA A 49 1.57 1.84 12.46
C ALA A 49 2.65 0.77 12.57
N SER A 50 2.28 -0.40 13.07
CA SER A 50 3.17 -1.55 13.14
C SER A 50 2.91 -2.49 11.98
N VAL A 51 3.98 -2.98 11.37
CA VAL A 51 3.90 -3.96 10.28
C VAL A 51 4.84 -5.12 10.58
N SER A 52 4.64 -6.24 9.89
CA SER A 52 5.46 -7.43 10.10
C SER A 52 6.91 -7.20 9.64
N THR A 53 7.83 -8.00 10.17
CA THR A 53 9.22 -8.01 9.73
C THR A 53 9.32 -8.33 8.23
N ARG A 54 8.47 -9.22 7.74
CA ARG A 54 8.39 -9.55 6.32
C ARG A 54 8.03 -8.31 5.49
N MET A 55 7.08 -7.49 5.96
CA MET A 55 6.70 -6.24 5.29
C MET A 55 7.87 -5.25 5.29
N VAL A 56 8.54 -5.07 6.42
CA VAL A 56 9.72 -4.19 6.50
C VAL A 56 10.78 -4.61 5.48
N ARG A 57 11.05 -5.90 5.38
CA ARG A 57 12.02 -6.43 4.44
C ARG A 57 11.60 -6.16 2.99
N ALA A 58 10.33 -6.38 2.67
CA ALA A 58 9.81 -6.12 1.32
C ALA A 58 9.92 -4.64 0.96
N LEU A 59 9.60 -3.75 1.89
CA LEU A 59 9.71 -2.30 1.69
C LEU A 59 11.16 -1.89 1.48
N SER A 60 12.07 -2.41 2.30
CA SER A 60 13.50 -2.11 2.19
C SER A 60 14.08 -2.58 0.86
N ASN A 61 13.67 -3.75 0.39
CA ASN A 61 14.12 -4.30 -0.89
C ASN A 61 13.62 -3.50 -2.08
N ASN A 62 12.44 -2.88 -1.95
CA ASN A 62 11.86 -2.08 -3.02
C ASN A 62 12.42 -0.65 -3.07
N ALA A 63 12.91 -0.14 -1.95
CA ALA A 63 13.32 1.25 -1.80
C ALA A 63 14.65 1.56 -2.51
N ASN A 64 14.77 2.79 -3.03
CA ASN A 64 16.09 3.39 -3.22
C ASN A 64 16.42 4.25 -2.00
N TYR A 65 17.50 5.01 -2.04
CA TYR A 65 17.89 5.82 -0.88
C TYR A 65 17.01 7.07 -0.67
N LEU A 66 16.18 7.43 -1.64
CA LEU A 66 15.28 8.59 -1.56
C LEU A 66 13.85 8.18 -1.19
N TRP A 67 13.33 7.10 -1.78
CA TRP A 67 11.92 6.72 -1.69
C TRP A 67 11.77 5.21 -1.49
N VAL A 68 10.74 4.83 -0.74
CA VAL A 68 10.35 3.42 -0.63
C VAL A 68 9.73 2.95 -1.95
N PHE A 69 9.00 3.82 -2.63
CA PHE A 69 8.36 3.52 -3.92
C PHE A 69 8.86 4.50 -4.99
N PRO A 70 10.10 4.31 -5.48
CA PRO A 70 10.64 5.23 -6.49
C PRO A 70 9.94 5.06 -7.84
N SER A 71 9.82 6.16 -8.58
CA SER A 71 9.29 6.13 -9.93
C SER A 71 10.28 5.42 -10.87
N PRO A 72 9.83 4.44 -11.69
CA PRO A 72 10.72 3.79 -12.64
C PRO A 72 11.31 4.74 -13.68
N ARG A 73 10.55 5.77 -14.08
CA ARG A 73 11.00 6.74 -15.09
C ARG A 73 11.92 7.80 -14.50
N LYS A 74 11.69 8.16 -13.24
CA LYS A 74 12.42 9.26 -12.60
C LYS A 74 12.69 8.89 -11.14
N PRO A 75 13.75 8.13 -10.87
CA PRO A 75 14.00 7.59 -9.52
C PRO A 75 14.23 8.65 -8.43
N THR A 76 14.43 9.91 -8.79
CA THR A 76 14.48 11.02 -7.84
C THR A 76 13.10 11.43 -7.34
N GLU A 77 12.03 10.91 -7.95
CA GLU A 77 10.66 11.15 -7.53
C GLU A 77 10.01 9.82 -7.12
N HIS A 78 9.01 9.89 -6.24
CA HIS A 78 8.23 8.71 -5.89
C HIS A 78 7.17 8.44 -6.96
N LYS A 79 6.60 7.23 -6.95
CA LYS A 79 5.49 6.87 -7.83
C LYS A 79 4.29 7.77 -7.59
N THR A 80 3.50 7.99 -8.64
CA THR A 80 2.27 8.77 -8.56
C THR A 80 1.08 7.84 -8.34
N ARG A 81 0.01 8.39 -7.74
CA ARG A 81 -1.26 7.67 -7.61
C ARG A 81 -1.80 7.26 -8.96
N GLN A 82 -1.65 8.13 -9.95
CA GLN A 82 -2.11 7.89 -11.32
C GLN A 82 -1.45 6.65 -11.93
N ALA A 83 -0.16 6.48 -11.71
CA ALA A 83 0.58 5.31 -12.22
C ALA A 83 0.08 4.01 -11.59
N VAL A 84 -0.12 4.01 -10.27
CA VAL A 84 -0.66 2.86 -9.56
C VAL A 84 -2.09 2.57 -10.01
N TRP A 85 -2.91 3.60 -10.14
CA TRP A 85 -4.29 3.49 -10.57
C TRP A 85 -4.42 2.91 -11.98
N ALA A 86 -3.58 3.36 -12.90
CA ALA A 86 -3.54 2.83 -14.27
C ALA A 86 -3.23 1.33 -14.28
N ASP A 87 -2.31 0.89 -13.44
CA ASP A 87 -1.94 -0.51 -13.31
C ASP A 87 -3.09 -1.35 -12.73
N ILE A 88 -3.77 -0.83 -11.73
CA ILE A 88 -4.95 -1.48 -11.12
C ILE A 88 -6.04 -1.65 -12.18
N LYS A 89 -6.35 -0.61 -12.94
CA LYS A 89 -7.36 -0.68 -13.99
C LYS A 89 -7.02 -1.73 -15.05
N ARG A 90 -5.76 -1.81 -15.42
CA ARG A 90 -5.28 -2.80 -16.39
C ARG A 90 -5.44 -4.22 -15.85
N ALA A 91 -5.06 -4.45 -14.60
CA ALA A 91 -5.20 -5.74 -13.94
C ALA A 91 -6.66 -6.17 -13.87
N VAL A 92 -7.56 -5.24 -13.56
CA VAL A 92 -9.00 -5.50 -13.47
C VAL A 92 -9.58 -5.88 -14.83
N ARG A 93 -9.17 -5.21 -15.90
CA ARG A 93 -9.59 -5.57 -17.26
C ARG A 93 -9.16 -6.97 -17.62
N LEU A 94 -7.93 -7.32 -17.30
CA LEU A 94 -7.38 -8.65 -17.59
C LEU A 94 -8.13 -9.75 -16.84
N CYS A 95 -8.64 -9.44 -15.64
CA CYS A 95 -9.41 -10.38 -14.83
C CYS A 95 -10.91 -10.40 -15.18
N GLY A 96 -11.37 -9.55 -16.12
CA GLY A 96 -12.78 -9.48 -16.51
C GLY A 96 -13.70 -8.91 -15.44
N LEU A 97 -13.16 -8.12 -14.52
CA LEU A 97 -13.92 -7.53 -13.42
C LEU A 97 -14.62 -6.22 -13.85
N ALA A 98 -15.46 -5.69 -12.96
CA ALA A 98 -16.35 -4.55 -13.26
C ALA A 98 -15.63 -3.32 -13.82
N LYS A 99 -16.33 -2.60 -14.72
CA LYS A 99 -15.77 -1.49 -15.49
C LYS A 99 -15.51 -0.24 -14.66
N ASN A 100 -16.29 0.01 -13.62
CA ASN A 100 -16.16 1.21 -12.79
C ASN A 100 -15.57 0.84 -11.43
N ILE A 101 -14.30 1.21 -11.23
CA ILE A 101 -13.58 0.88 -10.01
C ILE A 101 -13.21 2.16 -9.30
N THR A 102 -13.59 2.24 -8.03
CA THR A 102 -13.15 3.27 -7.10
C THR A 102 -11.93 2.76 -6.31
N PRO A 103 -11.19 3.62 -5.61
CA PRO A 103 -10.14 3.17 -4.71
C PRO A 103 -10.61 2.13 -3.69
N ASN A 104 -11.83 2.27 -3.17
CA ASN A 104 -12.41 1.29 -2.25
C ASN A 104 -12.66 -0.06 -2.92
N SER A 105 -13.11 -0.04 -4.17
CA SER A 105 -13.29 -1.27 -4.96
C SER A 105 -11.96 -1.97 -5.20
N ALA A 106 -10.89 -1.23 -5.50
CA ALA A 106 -9.56 -1.77 -5.68
C ALA A 106 -9.06 -2.46 -4.41
N ARG A 107 -9.30 -1.87 -3.25
CA ARG A 107 -8.95 -2.48 -1.96
C ARG A 107 -9.70 -3.79 -1.73
N LYS A 108 -11.00 -3.84 -2.07
CA LYS A 108 -11.79 -5.06 -1.96
C LYS A 108 -11.27 -6.15 -2.89
N ILE A 109 -10.91 -5.80 -4.11
CA ILE A 109 -10.32 -6.74 -5.07
C ILE A 109 -9.02 -7.30 -4.54
N PHE A 110 -8.16 -6.46 -3.99
CA PHE A 110 -6.91 -6.87 -3.39
C PHE A 110 -7.14 -7.81 -2.20
N ALA A 111 -8.10 -7.49 -1.34
CA ALA A 111 -8.46 -8.32 -0.20
C ALA A 111 -8.97 -9.70 -0.64
N VAL A 112 -9.76 -9.78 -1.72
CA VAL A 112 -10.21 -11.07 -2.29
C VAL A 112 -9.02 -11.87 -2.79
N GLY A 113 -8.05 -11.22 -3.45
CA GLY A 113 -6.82 -11.88 -3.89
C GLY A 113 -6.02 -12.44 -2.72
N GLU A 114 -5.89 -11.68 -1.64
CA GLU A 114 -5.23 -12.12 -0.41
C GLU A 114 -5.97 -13.30 0.23
N PHE A 115 -7.30 -13.26 0.25
CA PHE A 115 -8.12 -14.36 0.74
C PHE A 115 -7.82 -15.66 0.00
N ARG A 116 -7.76 -15.61 -1.33
CA ARG A 116 -7.47 -16.79 -2.14
C ARG A 116 -6.08 -17.35 -1.88
N ARG A 117 -5.11 -16.49 -1.56
CA ARG A 117 -3.73 -16.90 -1.30
C ARG A 117 -3.48 -17.33 0.14
N ASN A 118 -4.03 -16.59 1.10
CA ASN A 118 -3.67 -16.70 2.52
C ASN A 118 -4.83 -17.10 3.43
N GLY A 119 -6.04 -17.20 2.89
CA GLY A 119 -7.23 -17.59 3.64
C GLY A 119 -7.97 -16.42 4.27
N LEU A 120 -9.19 -16.71 4.71
CA LEU A 120 -10.13 -15.72 5.23
C LEU A 120 -9.62 -14.99 6.47
N GLU A 121 -8.98 -15.73 7.37
CA GLU A 121 -8.51 -15.17 8.64
C GLU A 121 -7.49 -14.06 8.43
N ALA A 122 -6.54 -14.27 7.52
CA ALA A 122 -5.54 -13.26 7.21
C ALA A 122 -6.19 -11.98 6.65
N VAL A 123 -7.17 -12.14 5.75
CA VAL A 123 -7.89 -11.00 5.17
C VAL A 123 -8.68 -10.25 6.24
N GLN A 124 -9.37 -10.97 7.11
CA GLN A 124 -10.15 -10.36 8.19
C GLN A 124 -9.26 -9.57 9.13
N ASN A 125 -8.10 -10.10 9.47
CA ASN A 125 -7.14 -9.41 10.34
C ASN A 125 -6.62 -8.11 9.68
N GLU A 126 -6.29 -8.15 8.40
CA GLU A 126 -5.84 -6.97 7.67
C GLU A 126 -6.92 -5.90 7.58
N LEU A 127 -8.16 -6.29 7.26
CA LEU A 127 -9.28 -5.35 7.15
C LEU A 127 -9.65 -4.75 8.51
N GLN A 128 -9.61 -5.54 9.57
CA GLN A 128 -9.88 -5.05 10.92
C GLN A 128 -8.82 -4.05 11.36
N HIS A 129 -7.55 -4.33 11.06
CA HIS A 129 -6.45 -3.42 11.33
C HIS A 129 -6.64 -2.08 10.61
N ASP A 130 -7.03 -2.12 9.35
CA ASP A 130 -7.34 -0.93 8.55
C ASP A 130 -8.48 -0.11 9.17
N ARG A 131 -9.55 -0.76 9.64
CA ARG A 131 -10.66 -0.08 10.32
C ARG A 131 -10.22 0.61 11.61
N ILE A 132 -9.41 -0.06 12.39
CA ILE A 132 -8.87 0.52 13.64
C ILE A 132 -8.05 1.76 13.32
N SER A 133 -7.21 1.69 12.29
CA SER A 133 -6.39 2.83 11.87
C SER A 133 -7.22 4.01 11.39
N THR A 134 -8.37 3.77 10.75
CA THR A 134 -9.23 4.85 10.26
C THR A 134 -10.13 5.45 11.34
N THR A 135 -10.41 4.71 12.40
CA THR A 135 -11.27 5.20 13.51
C THR A 135 -10.49 5.93 14.59
N MET A 136 -9.21 5.73 14.64
CA MET A 136 -8.35 6.42 15.60
C MET A 136 -7.83 7.74 15.03
#